data_67593d51f2fcfad927e3b77f492bcae9
#
_entry.id   67593d51f2fcfad927e3b77f492bcae9
#
_cell.length_a   1.000
_cell.length_b   1.000
_cell.length_c   1.000
_cell.angle_alpha   90.00
_cell.angle_beta   90.00
_cell.angle_gamma   90.00
#
_symmetry.space_group_name_H-M   'P 1'
#
loop_
_entity.id
_entity.type
_entity.pdbx_description
1 polymer ?
#
loop_
_entity_poly.entity_id
_entity_poly.type
_entity_poly.pdbx_seq_one_letter_code
_entity_poly.pdbx_strand_id
1 'polypeptide(L)'
;MSLISSAAPAVLQSYYQILTAGAEAYGQGDELRPLLSEHLEFSGALAGHRLDATEGFLHGVAGFIGTVQSIDVLTEVHDDHGSAVLYDAQMPGGTMRFAEFFSYIDSVIGRLFLHYDGPDYINKGGR
;
A
#
# COMPACT_ATOMS: atom_id res chain seq x y z
N MET A 1 14.67 6.97 10.04
CA MET A 1 14.00 8.03 9.26
C MET A 1 12.69 7.52 8.72
N SER A 2 11.62 8.27 8.90
CA SER A 2 10.30 7.86 8.41
C SER A 2 10.22 8.01 6.90
N LEU A 3 9.63 7.03 6.23
CA LEU A 3 9.34 7.07 4.81
C LEU A 3 8.31 8.17 4.49
N ILE A 4 7.27 8.25 5.30
CA ILE A 4 6.18 9.21 5.14
C ILE A 4 6.28 10.29 6.21
N SER A 5 5.67 11.46 5.95
CA SER A 5 5.70 12.61 6.85
C SER A 5 5.10 12.27 8.22
N SER A 6 5.64 12.90 9.27
CA SER A 6 5.07 12.81 10.61
C SER A 6 3.68 13.45 10.72
N ALA A 7 3.26 14.24 9.70
CA ALA A 7 1.91 14.78 9.60
C ALA A 7 0.88 13.73 9.19
N ALA A 8 1.32 12.58 8.67
CA ALA A 8 0.42 11.50 8.31
C ALA A 8 -0.23 10.87 9.55
N PRO A 9 -1.48 10.40 9.46
CA PRO A 9 -2.09 9.64 10.56
C PRO A 9 -1.23 8.44 10.96
N ALA A 10 -1.30 8.07 12.24
CA ALA A 10 -0.47 6.97 12.77
C ALA A 10 -0.70 5.66 12.01
N VAL A 11 -1.93 5.37 11.62
CA VAL A 11 -2.26 4.17 10.83
C VAL A 11 -1.48 4.14 9.52
N LEU A 12 -1.32 5.28 8.87
CA LEU A 12 -0.60 5.34 7.60
C LEU A 12 0.91 5.26 7.78
N GLN A 13 1.44 5.84 8.86
CA GLN A 13 2.85 5.68 9.18
C GLN A 13 3.20 4.21 9.39
N SER A 14 2.37 3.48 10.14
CA SER A 14 2.55 2.04 10.34
C SER A 14 2.43 1.26 9.04
N TYR A 15 1.48 1.62 8.18
CA TYR A 15 1.28 0.99 6.87
C TYR A 15 2.56 1.03 6.03
N TYR A 16 3.17 2.22 5.88
CA TYR A 16 4.38 2.35 5.06
C TYR A 16 5.60 1.71 5.70
N GLN A 17 5.69 1.67 7.03
CA GLN A 17 6.74 0.89 7.71
C GLN A 17 6.63 -0.59 7.38
N ILE A 18 5.42 -1.13 7.36
CA ILE A 18 5.18 -2.54 7.02
C ILE A 18 5.58 -2.82 5.57
N LEU A 19 5.24 -1.93 4.63
CA LEU A 19 5.59 -2.11 3.22
C LEU A 19 7.10 -2.20 2.98
N THR A 20 7.89 -1.60 3.84
CA THR A 20 9.36 -1.50 3.66
C THR A 20 10.15 -2.36 4.64
N ALA A 21 9.48 -3.13 5.50
CA ALA A 21 10.16 -3.95 6.51
C ALA A 21 10.64 -5.32 5.99
N GLY A 22 10.21 -5.70 4.78
CA GLY A 22 10.62 -6.97 4.15
C GLY A 22 9.63 -8.11 4.34
N ALA A 23 9.77 -9.13 3.49
CA ALA A 23 8.83 -10.25 3.43
C ALA A 23 8.82 -11.09 4.71
N GLU A 24 9.98 -11.25 5.33
CA GLU A 24 10.08 -12.06 6.57
C GLU A 24 9.30 -11.39 7.70
N ALA A 25 9.47 -10.08 7.88
CA ALA A 25 8.74 -9.34 8.91
C ALA A 25 7.23 -9.29 8.62
N TYR A 26 6.85 -9.25 7.33
CA TYR A 26 5.45 -9.24 6.94
C TYR A 26 4.74 -10.54 7.30
N GLY A 27 5.38 -11.66 7.05
CA GLY A 27 4.80 -12.99 7.29
C GLY A 27 3.49 -13.16 6.54
N GLN A 28 2.38 -13.29 7.26
CA GLN A 28 1.04 -13.42 6.71
C GLN A 28 0.19 -12.16 6.88
N GLY A 29 0.84 -11.03 7.21
CA GLY A 29 0.15 -9.75 7.34
C GLY A 29 -0.48 -9.51 8.71
N ASP A 30 0.02 -10.15 9.76
CA ASP A 30 -0.56 -10.03 11.10
C ASP A 30 -0.47 -8.59 11.63
N GLU A 31 0.57 -7.84 11.28
CA GLU A 31 0.71 -6.44 11.68
C GLU A 31 -0.13 -5.49 10.81
N LEU A 32 -0.35 -5.85 9.56
CA LEU A 32 -1.14 -5.03 8.63
C LEU A 32 -2.65 -5.18 8.88
N ARG A 33 -3.10 -6.38 9.20
CA ARG A 33 -4.52 -6.67 9.37
C ARG A 33 -5.24 -5.69 10.31
N PRO A 34 -4.69 -5.36 11.50
CA PRO A 34 -5.37 -4.41 12.41
C PRO A 34 -5.49 -2.99 11.87
N LEU A 35 -4.72 -2.64 10.85
CA LEU A 35 -4.77 -1.31 10.24
C LEU A 35 -5.89 -1.18 9.21
N LEU A 36 -6.53 -2.29 8.83
CA LEU A 36 -7.54 -2.36 7.78
C LEU A 36 -8.92 -2.63 8.39
N SER A 37 -9.96 -2.08 7.76
CA SER A 37 -11.33 -2.50 8.04
C SER A 37 -11.49 -3.99 7.74
N GLU A 38 -12.37 -4.67 8.45
CA GLU A 38 -12.75 -6.05 8.16
C GLU A 38 -13.43 -6.18 6.78
N HIS A 39 -13.94 -5.07 6.26
CA HIS A 39 -14.65 -5.00 4.98
C HIS A 39 -13.98 -3.98 4.06
N LEU A 40 -12.66 -4.10 3.86
CA LEU A 40 -11.89 -3.17 3.03
C LEU A 40 -12.44 -3.12 1.62
N GLU A 41 -12.68 -1.90 1.12
CA GLU A 41 -12.95 -1.66 -0.30
C GLU A 41 -11.61 -1.36 -0.99
N PHE A 42 -11.27 -2.11 -2.02
CA PHE A 42 -10.01 -1.97 -2.73
C PHE A 42 -10.23 -1.84 -4.23
N SER A 43 -9.46 -0.97 -4.87
CA SER A 43 -9.39 -0.91 -6.33
C SER A 43 -7.93 -0.85 -6.74
N GLY A 44 -7.53 -1.71 -7.67
CA GLY A 44 -6.17 -1.75 -8.20
C GLY A 44 -6.14 -2.17 -9.65
N ALA A 45 -5.03 -1.90 -10.32
CA ALA A 45 -4.90 -2.12 -11.77
C ALA A 45 -5.06 -3.58 -12.18
N LEU A 46 -4.59 -4.51 -11.35
CA LEU A 46 -4.66 -5.95 -11.66
C LEU A 46 -5.87 -6.61 -11.01
N ALA A 47 -6.22 -6.23 -9.78
CA ALA A 47 -7.33 -6.84 -9.04
C ALA A 47 -8.70 -6.32 -9.47
N GLY A 48 -8.77 -5.10 -10.04
CA GLY A 48 -10.02 -4.41 -10.29
C GLY A 48 -10.63 -3.85 -9.00
N HIS A 49 -11.91 -3.53 -9.04
CA HIS A 49 -12.64 -3.02 -7.88
C HIS A 49 -13.27 -4.17 -7.11
N ARG A 50 -12.98 -4.25 -5.81
CA ARG A 50 -13.43 -5.34 -4.92
C ARG A 50 -14.00 -4.80 -3.63
N LEU A 51 -15.15 -5.34 -3.22
CA LEU A 51 -15.70 -5.18 -1.88
C LEU A 51 -15.23 -6.35 -1.01
N ASP A 52 -15.19 -6.17 0.30
CA ASP A 52 -14.74 -7.20 1.24
C ASP A 52 -13.37 -7.77 0.85
N ALA A 53 -12.44 -6.88 0.50
CA ALA A 53 -11.18 -7.23 -0.12
C ALA A 53 -10.03 -7.44 0.88
N THR A 54 -10.30 -7.44 2.19
CA THR A 54 -9.24 -7.44 3.22
C THR A 54 -8.26 -8.60 3.05
N GLU A 55 -8.76 -9.84 2.91
CA GLU A 55 -7.88 -11.01 2.76
C GLU A 55 -7.11 -10.98 1.44
N GLY A 56 -7.77 -10.62 0.34
CA GLY A 56 -7.13 -10.51 -0.96
C GLY A 56 -6.05 -9.43 -0.98
N PHE A 57 -6.30 -8.31 -0.32
CA PHE A 57 -5.33 -7.23 -0.21
C PHE A 57 -4.10 -7.66 0.59
N LEU A 58 -4.31 -8.32 1.73
CA LEU A 58 -3.20 -8.85 2.53
C LEU A 58 -2.32 -9.80 1.71
N HIS A 59 -2.94 -10.64 0.90
CA HIS A 59 -2.21 -11.56 0.03
C HIS A 59 -1.46 -10.80 -1.07
N GLY A 60 -2.09 -9.81 -1.69
CA GLY A 60 -1.45 -9.00 -2.75
C GLY A 60 -0.26 -8.20 -2.24
N VAL A 61 -0.36 -7.66 -1.02
CA VAL A 61 0.74 -6.91 -0.40
C VAL A 61 1.95 -7.82 -0.18
N ALA A 62 1.75 -9.10 0.14
CA ALA A 62 2.86 -10.05 0.28
C ALA A 62 3.69 -10.14 -1.01
N GLY A 63 3.02 -10.17 -2.16
CA GLY A 63 3.70 -10.17 -3.47
C GLY A 63 4.51 -8.90 -3.71
N PHE A 64 3.91 -7.74 -3.39
CA PHE A 64 4.60 -6.45 -3.54
C PHE A 64 5.84 -6.37 -2.63
N ILE A 65 5.70 -6.69 -1.35
CA ILE A 65 6.80 -6.64 -0.39
C ILE A 65 7.93 -7.58 -0.79
N GLY A 66 7.58 -8.73 -1.36
CA GLY A 66 8.58 -9.71 -1.82
C GLY A 66 9.40 -9.24 -3.01
N THR A 67 8.95 -8.21 -3.74
CA THR A 67 9.61 -7.73 -4.95
C THR A 67 10.13 -6.31 -4.84
N VAL A 68 9.51 -5.45 -4.04
CA VAL A 68 9.94 -4.05 -3.90
C VAL A 68 11.29 -3.97 -3.19
N GLN A 69 12.18 -3.13 -3.71
CA GLN A 69 13.50 -2.91 -3.14
C GLN A 69 13.56 -1.66 -2.28
N SER A 70 12.86 -0.59 -2.70
CA SER A 70 12.77 0.65 -1.95
C SER A 70 11.57 1.47 -2.43
N ILE A 71 11.12 2.39 -1.58
CA ILE A 71 10.03 3.31 -1.88
C ILE A 71 10.53 4.72 -1.59
N ASP A 72 10.24 5.65 -2.51
CA ASP A 72 10.54 7.07 -2.39
C ASP A 72 9.26 7.88 -2.52
N VAL A 73 8.77 8.45 -1.42
CA VAL A 73 7.55 9.26 -1.41
C VAL A 73 7.84 10.61 -2.04
N LEU A 74 7.11 10.93 -3.10
CA LEU A 74 7.29 12.17 -3.86
C LEU A 74 6.42 13.30 -3.35
N THR A 75 5.17 13.02 -3.01
CA THR A 75 4.24 13.99 -2.44
C THR A 75 3.13 13.28 -1.69
N GLU A 76 2.55 13.97 -0.72
CA GLU A 76 1.51 13.41 0.14
C GLU A 76 0.60 14.51 0.67
N VAL A 77 -0.67 14.20 0.83
CA VAL A 77 -1.66 15.07 1.47
C VAL A 77 -2.50 14.24 2.44
N HIS A 78 -2.83 14.83 3.58
CA HIS A 78 -3.55 14.14 4.64
C HIS A 78 -4.59 15.05 5.28
N ASP A 79 -5.74 14.48 5.63
CA ASP A 79 -6.70 15.07 6.54
C ASP A 79 -7.33 13.98 7.42
N ASP A 80 -8.35 14.31 8.20
CA ASP A 80 -8.97 13.37 9.12
C ASP A 80 -9.75 12.26 8.41
N HIS A 81 -10.10 12.48 7.14
CA HIS A 81 -10.94 11.55 6.37
C HIS A 81 -10.15 10.70 5.39
N GLY A 82 -9.00 11.17 4.95
CA GLY A 82 -8.25 10.45 3.94
C GLY A 82 -6.85 10.97 3.73
N SER A 83 -6.13 10.24 2.88
CA SER A 83 -4.78 10.59 2.45
C SER A 83 -4.59 10.24 1.00
N ALA A 84 -3.68 10.98 0.35
CA ALA A 84 -3.19 10.63 -0.98
C ALA A 84 -1.67 10.66 -0.94
N VAL A 85 -1.05 9.61 -1.49
CA VAL A 85 0.42 9.46 -1.51
C VAL A 85 0.84 9.08 -2.92
N LEU A 86 1.79 9.84 -3.48
CA LEU A 86 2.43 9.51 -4.74
C LEU A 86 3.86 9.08 -4.43
N TYR A 87 4.26 7.90 -4.90
CA TYR A 87 5.62 7.40 -4.63
C TYR A 87 6.19 6.65 -5.82
N ASP A 88 7.51 6.60 -5.88
CA ASP A 88 8.24 5.72 -6.78
C ASP A 88 8.75 4.51 -5.99
N ALA A 89 8.62 3.33 -6.58
CA ALA A 89 9.15 2.09 -6.02
C ALA A 89 10.20 1.52 -6.96
N GLN A 90 11.32 1.08 -6.39
CA GLN A 90 12.31 0.34 -7.14
C GLN A 90 11.90 -1.12 -7.17
N MET A 91 11.59 -1.60 -8.37
CA MET A 91 11.25 -3.00 -8.63
C MET A 91 12.47 -3.69 -9.26
N PRO A 92 12.51 -5.03 -9.33
CA PRO A 92 13.65 -5.71 -9.95
C PRO A 92 13.97 -5.22 -11.37
N GLY A 93 12.96 -4.91 -12.16
CA GLY A 93 13.13 -4.46 -13.56
C GLY A 93 13.18 -2.95 -13.76
N GLY A 94 13.11 -2.15 -12.70
CA GLY A 94 13.20 -0.69 -12.81
C GLY A 94 12.22 0.05 -11.90
N THR A 95 12.21 1.38 -12.02
CA THR A 95 11.36 2.25 -11.20
C THR A 95 9.92 2.24 -11.70
N MET A 96 8.97 2.19 -10.76
CA MET A 96 7.55 2.34 -11.05
C MET A 96 6.93 3.41 -10.18
N ARG A 97 5.93 4.10 -10.71
CA ARG A 97 5.18 5.11 -9.98
C ARG A 97 3.82 4.57 -9.55
N PHE A 98 3.48 4.82 -8.29
CA PHE A 98 2.21 4.42 -7.69
C PHE A 98 1.55 5.63 -7.06
N ALA A 99 0.22 5.68 -7.14
CA ALA A 99 -0.59 6.66 -6.40
C ALA A 99 -1.60 5.88 -5.55
N GLU A 100 -1.61 6.14 -4.24
CA GLU A 100 -2.54 5.49 -3.32
C GLU A 100 -3.46 6.53 -2.71
N PHE A 101 -4.77 6.23 -2.71
CA PHE A 101 -5.80 7.07 -2.13
C PHE A 101 -6.49 6.29 -1.03
N PHE A 102 -6.41 6.82 0.20
CA PHE A 102 -6.93 6.14 1.39
C PHE A 102 -8.12 6.89 1.95
N SER A 103 -9.14 6.16 2.38
CA SER A 103 -10.21 6.71 3.22
C SER A 103 -10.21 5.98 4.55
N TYR A 104 -10.38 6.74 5.63
CA TYR A 104 -10.34 6.19 6.98
C TYR A 104 -11.73 6.03 7.55
N ILE A 105 -11.94 4.97 8.33
CA ILE A 105 -13.14 4.74 9.12
C ILE A 105 -12.71 4.15 10.45
N ASP A 106 -13.19 4.73 11.56
CA ASP A 106 -12.84 4.26 12.90
C ASP A 106 -11.34 4.10 13.12
N SER A 107 -10.55 5.05 12.59
CA SER A 107 -9.09 5.09 12.69
C SER A 107 -8.35 3.98 11.95
N VAL A 108 -9.02 3.24 11.08
CA VAL A 108 -8.40 2.25 10.20
C VAL A 108 -8.65 2.60 8.73
N ILE A 109 -7.97 1.93 7.82
CA ILE A 109 -8.14 2.12 6.39
C ILE A 109 -9.40 1.35 5.96
N GLY A 110 -10.44 2.09 5.53
CA GLY A 110 -11.68 1.50 5.06
C GLY A 110 -11.76 1.34 3.55
N ARG A 111 -11.04 2.20 2.82
CA ARG A 111 -10.98 2.17 1.37
C ARG A 111 -9.58 2.52 0.91
N LEU A 112 -9.09 1.80 -0.10
CA LEU A 112 -7.79 2.05 -0.70
C LEU A 112 -7.92 1.93 -2.22
N PHE A 113 -7.63 3.02 -2.94
CA PHE A 113 -7.56 3.02 -4.39
C PHE A 113 -6.10 3.17 -4.80
N LEU A 114 -5.57 2.15 -5.47
CA LEU A 114 -4.17 2.08 -5.90
C LEU A 114 -4.10 2.19 -7.42
N HIS A 115 -3.38 3.20 -7.91
CA HIS A 115 -3.21 3.44 -9.33
C HIS A 115 -1.76 3.17 -9.74
N TYR A 116 -1.58 2.34 -10.74
CA TYR A 116 -0.29 2.03 -11.34
C TYR A 116 -0.52 1.33 -12.68
N ASP A 117 0.54 1.22 -13.47
CA ASP A 117 0.50 0.50 -14.74
C ASP A 117 0.63 -1.01 -14.46
N GLY A 118 -0.47 -1.74 -14.59
CA GLY A 118 -0.51 -3.18 -14.29
C GLY A 118 0.42 -4.01 -15.15
N PRO A 119 0.36 -3.92 -16.49
CA PRO A 119 1.29 -4.63 -17.36
C PRO A 119 2.77 -4.32 -17.07
N ASP A 120 3.09 -3.05 -16.82
CA ASP A 120 4.46 -2.65 -16.51
C ASP A 120 4.93 -3.24 -15.18
N TYR A 121 4.02 -3.32 -14.20
CA TYR A 121 4.31 -3.95 -12.91
C TYR A 121 4.76 -5.40 -13.09
N ILE A 122 4.03 -6.17 -13.89
CA ILE A 122 4.39 -7.57 -14.17
C ILE A 122 5.70 -7.64 -14.93
N ASN A 123 5.89 -6.77 -15.95
CA ASN A 123 7.13 -6.75 -16.76
C ASN A 123 8.36 -6.40 -15.92
N LYS A 124 8.20 -5.63 -14.86
CA LYS A 124 9.30 -5.24 -13.96
C LYS A 124 9.49 -6.20 -12.79
N GLY A 125 8.86 -7.36 -12.83
CA GLY A 125 9.05 -8.41 -11.85
C GLY A 125 8.12 -8.35 -10.66
N GLY A 126 7.05 -7.54 -10.71
CA GLY A 126 6.03 -7.49 -9.67
C GLY A 126 5.23 -8.80 -9.57
N ARG A 127 4.70 -9.05 -8.41
CA ARG A 127 3.92 -10.26 -8.13
C ARG A 127 2.64 -9.98 -7.36
#